data_dd550fdb5193d5422dfd4e658a5b5f0d
#
_entry.id   dd550fdb5193d5422dfd4e658a5b5f0d
#
_cell.length_a   1.000
_cell.length_b   1.000
_cell.length_c   1.000
_cell.angle_alpha   90.00
_cell.angle_beta   90.00
_cell.angle_gamma   90.00
#
_symmetry.space_group_name_H-M   'P 1'
#
loop_
_entity.id
_entity.type
_entity.pdbx_description
1 polymer ?
#
loop_
_entity_poly.entity_id
_entity_poly.type
_entity_poly.pdbx_seq_one_letter_code
_entity_poly.pdbx_strand_id
1 'polypeptide(L)'
;LPLSGSYQPRNAALAITALRVMRTHGWNIPENAIRTGLETVSWPGRFELLRHAPAFLLDGSHNAHGMRATVQSLKDRFPGEKFVFLVSIMADKDVDEMLQLLAPLAKQFVTVAAHTPRAMPAETLAEHIRAYGCPAEAAGSIEAGVARAMELGGTGPVCALGTLYFSGDVRQAFAAQTKG
;
A
#
# COMPACT_ATOMS: atom_id res chain seq x y z
N LEU A 1 3.92 17.81 6.81
CA LEU A 1 3.64 16.40 7.05
C LEU A 1 4.24 15.57 5.91
N PRO A 2 5.21 14.68 6.15
CA PRO A 2 5.90 13.91 5.10
C PRO A 2 5.14 12.65 4.62
N LEU A 3 3.98 12.36 5.20
CA LEU A 3 3.14 11.21 4.79
C LEU A 3 2.31 11.54 3.55
N SER A 4 2.40 10.71 2.51
CA SER A 4 1.94 11.05 1.15
C SER A 4 0.46 10.71 0.83
N GLY A 5 -0.24 9.91 1.63
CA GLY A 5 -1.65 9.57 1.36
C GLY A 5 -2.58 10.78 1.52
N SER A 6 -3.55 10.96 0.63
CA SER A 6 -4.51 12.08 0.67
C SER A 6 -5.37 12.11 1.96
N TYR A 7 -5.48 10.99 2.67
CA TYR A 7 -6.14 10.87 3.97
C TYR A 7 -5.29 11.32 5.16
N GLN A 8 -3.97 11.47 5.00
CA GLN A 8 -3.05 11.77 6.10
C GLN A 8 -3.26 13.16 6.75
N PRO A 9 -3.61 14.23 6.02
CA PRO A 9 -3.94 15.50 6.66
C PRO A 9 -5.09 15.39 7.67
N ARG A 10 -6.11 14.57 7.35
CA ARG A 10 -7.24 14.31 8.25
C ARG A 10 -6.81 13.54 9.50
N ASN A 11 -5.97 12.52 9.34
CA ASN A 11 -5.40 11.77 10.47
C ASN A 11 -4.54 12.69 11.36
N ALA A 12 -3.72 13.55 10.76
CA ALA A 12 -2.92 14.53 11.50
C ALA A 12 -3.81 15.51 12.28
N ALA A 13 -4.88 16.02 11.67
CA ALA A 13 -5.82 16.91 12.36
C ALA A 13 -6.46 16.22 13.58
N LEU A 14 -6.86 14.96 13.44
CA LEU A 14 -7.40 14.17 14.56
C LEU A 14 -6.35 13.98 15.67
N ALA A 15 -5.11 13.63 15.31
CA ALA A 15 -4.02 13.48 16.27
C ALA A 15 -3.73 14.79 17.01
N ILE A 16 -3.66 15.94 16.30
CA ILE A 16 -3.50 17.26 16.91
C ILE A 16 -4.62 17.56 17.90
N THR A 17 -5.88 17.29 17.50
CA THR A 17 -7.04 17.52 18.36
C THR A 17 -6.97 16.67 19.62
N ALA A 18 -6.63 15.38 19.51
CA ALA A 18 -6.46 14.49 20.64
C ALA A 18 -5.37 14.98 21.60
N LEU A 19 -4.20 15.36 21.07
CA LEU A 19 -3.09 15.90 21.88
C LEU A 19 -3.47 17.20 22.60
N ARG A 20 -4.24 18.07 21.95
CA ARG A 20 -4.76 19.31 22.58
C ARG A 20 -5.75 19.02 23.69
N VAL A 21 -6.64 18.05 23.52
CA VAL A 21 -7.54 17.58 24.58
C VAL A 21 -6.73 16.99 25.75
N MET A 22 -5.71 16.18 25.50
CA MET A 22 -4.84 15.67 26.57
C MET A 22 -4.18 16.81 27.37
N ARG A 23 -3.77 17.90 26.72
CA ARG A 23 -3.26 19.09 27.42
C ARG A 23 -4.27 19.70 28.40
N THR A 24 -5.56 19.75 28.04
CA THR A 24 -6.60 20.24 28.96
C THR A 24 -6.80 19.33 30.18
N HIS A 25 -6.33 18.08 30.08
CA HIS A 25 -6.31 17.11 31.19
C HIS A 25 -4.95 17.06 31.94
N GLY A 26 -4.10 18.08 31.78
CA GLY A 26 -2.87 18.25 32.55
C GLY A 26 -1.62 17.57 31.95
N TRP A 27 -1.71 16.98 30.75
CA TRP A 27 -0.53 16.43 30.08
C TRP A 27 0.39 17.54 29.58
N ASN A 28 1.70 17.42 29.89
CA ASN A 28 2.69 18.38 29.42
C ASN A 28 3.09 18.05 27.97
N ILE A 29 2.36 18.60 27.01
CA ILE A 29 2.61 18.43 25.57
C ILE A 29 2.77 19.82 24.95
N PRO A 30 4.00 20.33 24.80
CA PRO A 30 4.22 21.66 24.23
C PRO A 30 3.91 21.68 22.73
N GLU A 31 3.50 22.83 22.20
CA GLU A 31 3.08 22.98 20.79
C GLU A 31 4.22 22.66 19.81
N ASN A 32 5.46 22.99 20.17
CA ASN A 32 6.62 22.65 19.35
C ASN A 32 6.86 21.13 19.24
N ALA A 33 6.54 20.34 20.27
CA ALA A 33 6.63 18.88 20.19
C ALA A 33 5.60 18.32 19.19
N ILE A 34 4.37 18.88 19.18
CA ILE A 34 3.35 18.49 18.18
C ILE A 34 3.84 18.84 16.78
N ARG A 35 4.36 20.05 16.57
CA ARG A 35 4.88 20.49 15.27
C ARG A 35 6.03 19.61 14.80
N THR A 36 7.04 19.41 15.63
CA THR A 36 8.21 18.57 15.31
C THR A 36 7.79 17.14 15.00
N GLY A 37 6.89 16.55 15.80
CA GLY A 37 6.37 15.20 15.54
C GLY A 37 5.69 15.08 14.19
N LEU A 38 4.90 16.09 13.77
CA LEU A 38 4.24 16.11 12.46
C LEU A 38 5.21 16.36 11.30
N GLU A 39 6.30 17.10 11.52
CA GLU A 39 7.33 17.37 10.51
C GLU A 39 8.26 16.18 10.27
N THR A 40 8.50 15.39 11.31
CA THR A 40 9.48 14.29 11.27
C THR A 40 8.86 12.89 11.21
N VAL A 41 7.53 12.77 11.28
CA VAL A 41 6.87 11.46 11.27
C VAL A 41 7.23 10.66 10.03
N SER A 42 7.62 9.41 10.25
CA SER A 42 7.81 8.40 9.22
C SER A 42 6.97 7.18 9.57
N TRP A 43 6.24 6.66 8.60
CA TRP A 43 5.45 5.45 8.79
C TRP A 43 5.59 4.54 7.57
N PRO A 44 6.54 3.63 7.59
CA PRO A 44 6.76 2.66 6.52
C PRO A 44 5.50 1.86 6.18
N GLY A 45 5.27 1.65 4.87
CA GLY A 45 4.11 0.90 4.38
C GLY A 45 2.77 1.64 4.50
N ARG A 46 2.78 2.97 4.61
CA ARG A 46 1.56 3.80 4.57
C ARG A 46 1.62 4.79 3.41
N PHE A 47 1.12 4.39 2.25
CA PHE A 47 1.18 5.11 0.98
C PHE A 47 2.61 5.63 0.71
N GLU A 48 3.56 4.73 0.89
CA GLU A 48 4.98 5.03 0.82
C GLU A 48 5.48 4.93 -0.61
N LEU A 49 6.15 5.97 -1.07
CA LEU A 49 6.76 6.01 -2.39
C LEU A 49 8.23 5.56 -2.29
N LEU A 50 8.51 4.32 -2.68
CA LEU A 50 9.86 3.76 -2.69
C LEU A 50 10.69 4.27 -3.86
N ARG A 51 10.06 4.64 -4.97
CA ARG A 51 10.66 5.27 -6.15
C ARG A 51 9.67 6.22 -6.81
N HIS A 52 10.18 7.37 -7.29
CA HIS A 52 9.34 8.40 -7.91
C HIS A 52 9.04 8.15 -9.39
N ALA A 53 10.03 7.68 -10.16
CA ALA A 53 9.89 7.46 -11.60
C ALA A 53 10.73 6.25 -12.08
N PRO A 54 10.15 5.22 -12.68
CA PRO A 54 8.71 4.92 -12.62
C PRO A 54 8.27 4.69 -11.17
N ALA A 55 7.05 5.12 -10.83
CA ALA A 55 6.61 5.09 -9.45
C ALA A 55 6.47 3.67 -8.90
N PHE A 56 7.00 3.41 -7.70
CA PHE A 56 6.77 2.20 -6.94
C PHE A 56 6.26 2.56 -5.54
N LEU A 57 4.99 2.22 -5.29
CA LEU A 57 4.30 2.51 -4.03
C LEU A 57 4.17 1.25 -3.19
N LEU A 58 4.21 1.44 -1.88
CA LEU A 58 3.95 0.40 -0.88
C LEU A 58 2.88 0.90 0.09
N ASP A 59 1.77 0.16 0.21
CA ASP A 59 0.69 0.50 1.11
C ASP A 59 0.16 -0.72 1.88
N GLY A 60 -0.10 -0.55 3.16
CA GLY A 60 -0.57 -1.61 4.03
C GLY A 60 -2.09 -1.76 4.11
N SER A 61 -2.83 -1.23 3.16
CA SER A 61 -4.28 -1.43 3.09
C SER A 61 -4.62 -2.91 2.92
N HIS A 62 -5.50 -3.41 3.77
CA HIS A 62 -5.80 -4.84 3.90
C HIS A 62 -7.29 -5.12 4.15
N ASN A 63 -8.13 -4.12 3.93
CA ASN A 63 -9.59 -4.20 3.99
C ASN A 63 -10.19 -3.12 3.08
N ALA A 64 -11.47 -3.22 2.78
CA ALA A 64 -12.14 -2.31 1.86
C ALA A 64 -12.09 -0.84 2.30
N HIS A 65 -12.16 -0.57 3.61
CA HIS A 65 -12.07 0.81 4.10
C HIS A 65 -10.71 1.44 3.80
N GLY A 66 -9.62 0.76 4.13
CA GLY A 66 -8.26 1.19 3.80
C GLY A 66 -8.06 1.28 2.28
N MET A 67 -8.56 0.28 1.54
CA MET A 67 -8.45 0.24 0.09
C MET A 67 -9.13 1.43 -0.59
N ARG A 68 -10.31 1.89 -0.12
CA ARG A 68 -10.96 3.11 -0.62
C ARG A 68 -10.05 4.34 -0.46
N ALA A 69 -9.42 4.49 0.69
CA ALA A 69 -8.52 5.61 0.96
C ALA A 69 -7.26 5.57 0.07
N THR A 70 -6.69 4.37 -0.13
CA THR A 70 -5.54 4.16 -1.02
C THR A 70 -5.92 4.44 -2.47
N VAL A 71 -7.03 3.88 -2.96
CA VAL A 71 -7.53 4.13 -4.33
C VAL A 71 -7.78 5.61 -4.58
N GLN A 72 -8.37 6.32 -3.62
CA GLN A 72 -8.55 7.77 -3.74
C GLN A 72 -7.19 8.48 -3.85
N SER A 73 -6.23 8.13 -3.00
CA SER A 73 -4.87 8.70 -3.04
C SER A 73 -4.14 8.39 -4.35
N LEU A 74 -4.34 7.19 -4.93
CA LEU A 74 -3.79 6.83 -6.25
C LEU A 74 -4.38 7.70 -7.35
N LYS A 75 -5.71 7.89 -7.36
CA LYS A 75 -6.40 8.74 -8.34
C LYS A 75 -5.96 10.21 -8.25
N ASP A 76 -5.80 10.72 -7.02
CA ASP A 76 -5.40 12.12 -6.78
C ASP A 76 -3.95 12.39 -7.24
N ARG A 77 -3.06 11.41 -7.01
CA ARG A 77 -1.63 11.58 -7.28
C ARG A 77 -1.21 11.16 -8.69
N PHE A 78 -1.94 10.24 -9.30
CA PHE A 78 -1.64 9.65 -10.61
C PHE A 78 -2.91 9.62 -11.49
N PRO A 79 -3.45 10.80 -11.84
CA PRO A 79 -4.70 10.88 -12.58
C PRO A 79 -4.59 10.21 -13.96
N GLY A 80 -5.51 9.29 -14.24
CA GLY A 80 -5.56 8.55 -15.51
C GLY A 80 -4.61 7.36 -15.63
N GLU A 81 -3.71 7.15 -14.69
CA GLU A 81 -2.76 6.04 -14.72
C GLU A 81 -3.40 4.69 -14.39
N LYS A 82 -2.87 3.64 -15.02
CA LYS A 82 -3.17 2.23 -14.70
C LYS A 82 -1.97 1.59 -14.01
N PHE A 83 -2.26 0.83 -12.97
CA PHE A 83 -1.24 0.24 -12.09
C PHE A 83 -1.02 -1.23 -12.38
N VAL A 84 0.21 -1.69 -12.27
CA VAL A 84 0.48 -3.08 -11.91
C VAL A 84 0.36 -3.18 -10.39
N PHE A 85 -0.59 -3.99 -9.91
CA PHE A 85 -0.76 -4.24 -8.50
C PHE A 85 -0.01 -5.51 -8.07
N LEU A 86 0.95 -5.38 -7.16
CA LEU A 86 1.55 -6.50 -6.46
C LEU A 86 0.74 -6.76 -5.18
N VAL A 87 0.04 -7.88 -5.10
CA VAL A 87 -0.93 -8.11 -4.03
C VAL A 87 -0.66 -9.36 -3.22
N SER A 88 -0.85 -9.26 -1.91
CA SER A 88 -0.96 -10.38 -0.99
C SER A 88 -2.15 -10.13 -0.07
N ILE A 89 -3.11 -11.04 -0.01
CA ILE A 89 -4.34 -10.87 0.76
C ILE A 89 -4.47 -12.04 1.73
N MET A 90 -4.96 -11.77 2.94
CA MET A 90 -5.23 -12.82 3.92
C MET A 90 -6.51 -13.58 3.53
N ALA A 91 -6.52 -14.90 3.78
CA ALA A 91 -7.64 -15.78 3.41
C ALA A 91 -8.96 -15.44 4.12
N ASP A 92 -8.89 -14.70 5.24
CA ASP A 92 -10.05 -14.25 6.02
C ASP A 92 -10.63 -12.90 5.56
N LYS A 93 -10.16 -12.34 4.43
CA LYS A 93 -10.60 -11.04 3.92
C LYS A 93 -11.58 -11.19 2.75
N ASP A 94 -12.44 -10.19 2.59
CA ASP A 94 -13.32 -10.07 1.44
C ASP A 94 -12.52 -9.57 0.23
N VAL A 95 -12.08 -10.54 -0.59
CA VAL A 95 -11.27 -10.27 -1.79
C VAL A 95 -12.10 -9.54 -2.84
N ASP A 96 -13.39 -9.89 -2.99
CA ASP A 96 -14.25 -9.30 -4.02
C ASP A 96 -14.47 -7.81 -3.77
N GLU A 97 -14.74 -7.41 -2.53
CA GLU A 97 -14.89 -6.00 -2.18
C GLU A 97 -13.60 -5.21 -2.44
N MET A 98 -12.44 -5.81 -2.19
CA MET A 98 -11.14 -5.20 -2.49
C MET A 98 -10.91 -5.09 -4.00
N LEU A 99 -11.26 -6.13 -4.78
CA LEU A 99 -11.11 -6.13 -6.23
C LEU A 99 -12.04 -5.12 -6.92
N GLN A 100 -13.27 -4.93 -6.43
CA GLN A 100 -14.18 -3.89 -6.94
C GLN A 100 -13.54 -2.51 -6.92
N LEU A 101 -12.71 -2.24 -5.91
CA LEU A 101 -12.02 -0.96 -5.76
C LEU A 101 -10.77 -0.85 -6.65
N LEU A 102 -10.00 -1.93 -6.79
CA LEU A 102 -8.72 -1.94 -7.50
C LEU A 102 -8.86 -2.14 -9.01
N ALA A 103 -9.79 -3.00 -9.46
CA ALA A 103 -9.96 -3.38 -10.86
C ALA A 103 -10.07 -2.18 -11.81
N PRO A 104 -10.80 -1.09 -11.48
CA PRO A 104 -10.89 0.09 -12.34
C PRO A 104 -9.55 0.80 -12.58
N LEU A 105 -8.55 0.59 -11.72
CA LEU A 105 -7.21 1.16 -11.83
C LEU A 105 -6.17 0.15 -12.30
N ALA A 106 -6.53 -1.12 -12.40
CA ALA A 106 -5.58 -2.18 -12.72
C ALA A 106 -5.21 -2.19 -14.21
N LYS A 107 -3.91 -2.33 -14.48
CA LYS A 107 -3.36 -2.83 -15.73
C LYS A 107 -3.23 -4.35 -15.65
N GLN A 108 -2.69 -4.82 -14.54
CA GLN A 108 -2.46 -6.24 -14.24
C GLN A 108 -2.24 -6.44 -12.74
N PHE A 109 -2.45 -7.67 -12.27
CA PHE A 109 -2.10 -8.10 -10.93
C PHE A 109 -0.95 -9.11 -10.96
N VAL A 110 -0.04 -8.99 -9.99
CA VAL A 110 0.94 -10.01 -9.62
C VAL A 110 0.62 -10.42 -8.19
N THR A 111 0.38 -11.70 -7.95
CA THR A 111 0.02 -12.21 -6.62
C THR A 111 1.20 -12.90 -5.97
N VAL A 112 1.36 -12.71 -4.67
CA VAL A 112 2.34 -13.37 -3.82
C VAL A 112 1.70 -13.79 -2.50
N ALA A 113 2.27 -14.78 -1.82
CA ALA A 113 1.88 -15.12 -0.46
C ALA A 113 2.83 -14.48 0.55
N ALA A 114 2.30 -13.72 1.50
CA ALA A 114 3.08 -13.23 2.64
C ALA A 114 3.53 -14.39 3.54
N HIS A 115 4.64 -14.24 4.25
CA HIS A 115 5.20 -15.26 5.14
C HIS A 115 4.37 -15.42 6.42
N THR A 116 3.11 -15.82 6.27
CA THR A 116 2.19 -16.11 7.37
C THR A 116 1.20 -17.20 6.97
N PRO A 117 0.81 -18.11 7.87
CA PRO A 117 -0.17 -19.16 7.57
C PRO A 117 -1.57 -18.63 7.23
N ARG A 118 -1.84 -17.35 7.48
CA ARG A 118 -3.11 -16.68 7.12
C ARG A 118 -3.13 -16.15 5.68
N ALA A 119 -1.98 -16.12 5.00
CA ALA A 119 -1.93 -15.62 3.62
C ALA A 119 -2.67 -16.57 2.68
N MET A 120 -3.49 -16.02 1.78
CA MET A 120 -4.03 -16.80 0.67
C MET A 120 -2.87 -17.23 -0.23
N PRO A 121 -2.83 -18.51 -0.68
CA PRO A 121 -1.83 -18.96 -1.66
C PRO A 121 -1.85 -18.08 -2.92
N ALA A 122 -0.68 -17.76 -3.46
CA ALA A 122 -0.56 -16.82 -4.58
C ALA A 122 -1.39 -17.26 -5.79
N GLU A 123 -1.34 -18.55 -6.16
CA GLU A 123 -2.11 -19.07 -7.30
C GLU A 123 -3.62 -18.99 -7.05
N THR A 124 -4.08 -19.35 -5.85
CA THR A 124 -5.51 -19.24 -5.48
C THR A 124 -6.01 -17.80 -5.60
N LEU A 125 -5.19 -16.82 -5.15
CA LEU A 125 -5.52 -15.41 -5.29
C LEU A 125 -5.52 -14.97 -6.77
N ALA A 126 -4.56 -15.45 -7.57
CA ALA A 126 -4.51 -15.15 -9.01
C ALA A 126 -5.73 -15.74 -9.77
N GLU A 127 -6.13 -16.96 -9.44
CA GLU A 127 -7.34 -17.59 -10.00
C GLU A 127 -8.59 -16.78 -9.65
N HIS A 128 -8.72 -16.35 -8.40
CA HIS A 128 -9.84 -15.53 -7.96
C HIS A 128 -9.90 -14.19 -8.72
N ILE A 129 -8.75 -13.54 -8.90
CA ILE A 129 -8.66 -12.27 -9.64
C ILE A 129 -9.00 -12.48 -11.13
N ARG A 130 -8.54 -13.58 -11.75
CA ARG A 130 -8.89 -13.92 -13.14
C ARG A 130 -10.39 -14.21 -13.29
N ALA A 131 -10.98 -14.92 -12.34
CA ALA A 131 -12.43 -15.17 -12.32
C ALA A 131 -13.25 -13.87 -12.17
N TYR A 132 -12.69 -12.86 -11.51
CA TYR A 132 -13.26 -11.52 -11.43
C TYR A 132 -13.15 -10.72 -12.75
N GLY A 133 -12.43 -11.23 -13.74
CA GLY A 133 -12.26 -10.61 -15.06
C GLY A 133 -11.01 -9.72 -15.19
N CYS A 134 -10.07 -9.78 -14.25
CA CYS A 134 -8.82 -9.03 -14.30
C CYS A 134 -7.64 -9.94 -14.67
N PRO A 135 -6.66 -9.45 -15.47
CA PRO A 135 -5.44 -10.21 -15.74
C PRO A 135 -4.60 -10.35 -14.47
N ALA A 136 -4.21 -11.59 -14.15
CA ALA A 136 -3.41 -11.89 -12.96
C ALA A 136 -2.47 -13.05 -13.19
N GLU A 137 -1.28 -13.00 -12.57
CA GLU A 137 -0.31 -14.08 -12.52
C GLU A 137 0.25 -14.23 -11.11
N ALA A 138 0.55 -15.47 -10.72
CA ALA A 138 1.15 -15.77 -9.42
C ALA A 138 2.67 -15.81 -9.55
N ALA A 139 3.36 -15.26 -8.55
CA ALA A 139 4.81 -15.37 -8.42
C ALA A 139 5.17 -16.33 -7.27
N GLY A 140 6.25 -17.09 -7.45
CA GLY A 140 6.69 -18.11 -6.50
C GLY A 140 7.32 -17.56 -5.22
N SER A 141 7.70 -16.27 -5.19
CA SER A 141 8.22 -15.59 -4.01
C SER A 141 7.90 -14.09 -4.07
N ILE A 142 8.09 -13.38 -2.96
CA ILE A 142 7.90 -11.92 -2.91
C ILE A 142 8.94 -11.22 -3.79
N GLU A 143 10.19 -11.71 -3.81
CA GLU A 143 11.28 -11.17 -4.64
C GLU A 143 10.95 -11.30 -6.13
N ALA A 144 10.49 -12.49 -6.55
CA ALA A 144 10.07 -12.73 -7.93
C ALA A 144 8.84 -11.86 -8.29
N GLY A 145 7.91 -11.69 -7.35
CA GLY A 145 6.74 -10.83 -7.52
C GLY A 145 7.10 -9.36 -7.71
N VAL A 146 8.05 -8.84 -6.93
CA VAL A 146 8.56 -7.47 -7.08
C VAL A 146 9.24 -7.29 -8.44
N ALA A 147 10.12 -8.21 -8.83
CA ALA A 147 10.79 -8.18 -10.14
C ALA A 147 9.76 -8.16 -11.28
N ARG A 148 8.81 -9.08 -11.21
CA ARG A 148 7.79 -9.21 -12.24
C ARG A 148 6.84 -8.00 -12.31
N ALA A 149 6.43 -7.46 -11.16
CA ALA A 149 5.61 -6.27 -11.12
C ALA A 149 6.33 -5.05 -11.72
N MET A 150 7.64 -4.91 -11.48
CA MET A 150 8.47 -3.85 -12.08
C MET A 150 8.62 -4.01 -13.59
N GLU A 151 8.83 -5.23 -14.07
CA GLU A 151 8.91 -5.56 -15.50
C GLU A 151 7.59 -5.21 -16.22
N LEU A 152 6.46 -5.69 -15.70
CA LEU A 152 5.12 -5.41 -16.25
C LEU A 152 4.73 -3.93 -16.15
N GLY A 153 5.18 -3.26 -15.11
CA GLY A 153 5.01 -1.82 -14.94
C GLY A 153 5.71 -1.05 -16.06
N GLY A 154 6.94 -1.40 -16.36
CA GLY A 154 7.77 -0.69 -17.34
C GLY A 154 7.95 0.77 -16.92
N THR A 155 7.40 1.71 -17.70
CA THR A 155 7.39 3.15 -17.38
C THR A 155 6.20 3.56 -16.51
N GLY A 156 5.20 2.70 -16.33
CA GLY A 156 4.00 2.94 -15.54
C GLY A 156 4.19 2.63 -14.04
N PRO A 157 3.22 3.03 -13.22
CA PRO A 157 3.30 2.86 -11.77
C PRO A 157 3.01 1.42 -11.31
N VAL A 158 3.71 1.01 -10.26
CA VAL A 158 3.48 -0.22 -9.50
C VAL A 158 2.98 0.15 -8.11
N CYS A 159 2.01 -0.59 -7.57
CA CYS A 159 1.56 -0.44 -6.20
C CYS A 159 1.48 -1.81 -5.51
N ALA A 160 2.30 -2.01 -4.48
CA ALA A 160 2.28 -3.19 -3.63
C ALA A 160 1.35 -2.94 -2.43
N LEU A 161 0.33 -3.81 -2.25
CA LEU A 161 -0.69 -3.64 -1.21
C LEU A 161 -1.41 -4.96 -0.87
N GLY A 162 -2.33 -4.92 0.11
CA GLY A 162 -3.20 -6.03 0.52
C GLY A 162 -2.90 -6.56 1.90
N THR A 163 -1.70 -6.33 2.43
CA THR A 163 -1.35 -6.64 3.82
C THR A 163 -0.11 -5.88 4.26
N LEU A 164 0.02 -5.63 5.58
CA LEU A 164 1.28 -5.13 6.16
C LEU A 164 2.32 -6.25 6.34
N TYR A 165 1.90 -7.51 6.38
CA TYR A 165 2.80 -8.64 6.69
C TYR A 165 3.90 -8.85 5.63
N PHE A 166 3.72 -8.40 4.39
CA PHE A 166 4.74 -8.53 3.35
C PHE A 166 5.51 -7.21 3.08
N SER A 167 5.14 -6.11 3.76
CA SER A 167 5.70 -4.79 3.46
C SER A 167 7.21 -4.70 3.66
N GLY A 168 7.74 -5.38 4.68
CA GLY A 168 9.18 -5.47 4.93
C GLY A 168 9.91 -6.21 3.81
N ASP A 169 9.37 -7.36 3.39
CA ASP A 169 9.96 -8.21 2.35
C ASP A 169 9.92 -7.51 0.99
N VAL A 170 8.80 -6.86 0.64
CA VAL A 170 8.69 -6.04 -0.59
C VAL A 170 9.73 -4.92 -0.62
N ARG A 171 9.92 -4.21 0.51
CA ARG A 171 10.92 -3.15 0.62
C ARG A 171 12.35 -3.70 0.41
N GLN A 172 12.66 -4.83 1.05
CA GLN A 172 13.96 -5.48 0.92
C GLN A 172 14.20 -5.96 -0.51
N ALA A 173 13.23 -6.64 -1.12
CA ALA A 173 13.29 -7.11 -2.50
C ALA A 173 13.46 -5.95 -3.49
N PHE A 174 12.69 -4.87 -3.32
CA PHE A 174 12.80 -3.66 -4.14
C PHE A 174 14.21 -3.02 -4.02
N ALA A 175 14.71 -2.87 -2.79
CA ALA A 175 16.04 -2.30 -2.56
C ALA A 175 17.16 -3.15 -3.16
N ALA A 176 17.04 -4.49 -3.17
CA ALA A 176 18.00 -5.39 -3.79
C ALA A 176 18.06 -5.22 -5.32
N GLN A 177 16.91 -5.03 -5.97
CA GLN A 177 16.81 -4.87 -7.43
C GLN A 177 17.19 -3.47 -7.94
N THR A 178 17.24 -2.47 -7.08
CA THR A 178 17.54 -1.08 -7.47
C THR A 178 18.96 -0.65 -7.12
N LYS A 179 19.75 -1.52 -6.47
CA LYS A 179 21.17 -1.29 -6.14
C LYS A 179 22.15 -1.77 -7.21
N GLY A 180 21.69 -2.41 -8.28
CA GLY A 180 22.46 -2.77 -9.47
C GLY A 180 22.20 -1.73 -10.56
#